data_7ec8e08467e29b1bbc931ee86519ece1
#
_entry.id   7ec8e08467e29b1bbc931ee86519ece1
#
_cell.length_a   1.000
_cell.length_b   1.000
_cell.length_c   1.000
_cell.angle_alpha   90.00
_cell.angle_beta   90.00
_cell.angle_gamma   90.00
#
_symmetry.space_group_name_H-M   'P 1'
#
loop_
_entity.id
_entity.type
_entity.pdbx_description
1 polymer ?
#
loop_
_entity_poly.entity_id
_entity_poly.type
_entity_poly.pdbx_seq_one_letter_code
_entity_poly.pdbx_strand_id
1 'polypeptide(L)'
;MCTLSMFPQVQMYQLSRLLHDYHRELYNHFEEHEICPSLYAAPWFLTLFASQFPLGFVSRIFDFVFAQGTEAIFKVALCLLSSHEGEIVECDGFESIVDYLKTTLPNLTQTQMEQTIAKVMEMDISKQLHAYEVEYHVLQDEMIEAGPLPDDSDRLEKLEKTNTQLKKQNMDLLEKLQAARQKIQTLETSMETFLSRESKMKHMIRSLEQEKAAHQKTIERMRLCVPPDTLTDVEMTQIKTGPNGKAKTAAKKP
;
A
#
# COMPACT_ATOMS: atom_id res chain seq x y z
N MET A 1 28.33 22.57 -15.75
CA MET A 1 28.01 21.80 -14.52
C MET A 1 26.95 20.72 -14.77
N CYS A 2 26.79 20.22 -16.01
CA CYS A 2 25.76 19.28 -16.43
C CYS A 2 26.26 17.85 -16.77
N THR A 3 27.54 17.56 -16.65
CA THR A 3 28.10 16.27 -17.09
C THR A 3 27.93 15.12 -16.08
N LEU A 4 27.69 15.41 -14.81
CA LEU A 4 27.48 14.35 -13.79
C LEU A 4 26.06 13.76 -13.80
N SER A 5 25.09 14.43 -14.42
CA SER A 5 23.67 13.98 -14.47
C SER A 5 23.36 13.07 -15.67
N MET A 6 24.18 13.09 -16.72
CA MET A 6 23.92 12.29 -17.95
C MET A 6 24.40 10.83 -17.84
N PHE A 7 25.44 10.55 -17.08
CA PHE A 7 26.02 9.21 -16.97
C PHE A 7 24.99 8.13 -16.52
N PRO A 8 24.16 8.38 -15.50
CA PRO A 8 23.17 7.39 -15.10
C PRO A 8 22.08 7.14 -16.16
N GLN A 9 21.72 8.14 -16.96
CA GLN A 9 20.63 8.04 -17.95
C GLN A 9 21.01 7.13 -19.13
N VAL A 10 22.22 7.29 -19.68
CA VAL A 10 22.75 6.43 -20.74
C VAL A 10 22.81 4.97 -20.25
N GLN A 11 23.33 4.77 -19.05
CA GLN A 11 23.46 3.42 -18.48
C GLN A 11 22.10 2.75 -18.23
N MET A 12 21.10 3.51 -17.76
CA MET A 12 19.75 2.96 -17.58
C MET A 12 19.09 2.63 -18.92
N TYR A 13 19.32 3.45 -19.95
CA TYR A 13 18.88 3.16 -21.30
C TYR A 13 19.54 1.88 -21.84
N GLN A 14 20.86 1.77 -21.75
CA GLN A 14 21.61 0.57 -22.16
C GLN A 14 21.12 -0.68 -21.46
N LEU A 15 20.85 -0.62 -20.14
CA LEU A 15 20.31 -1.75 -19.39
C LEU A 15 18.90 -2.13 -19.86
N SER A 16 18.04 -1.14 -20.11
CA SER A 16 16.70 -1.38 -20.66
C SER A 16 16.76 -2.08 -22.03
N ARG A 17 17.66 -1.63 -22.90
CA ARG A 17 17.85 -2.24 -24.22
C ARG A 17 18.41 -3.68 -24.14
N LEU A 18 19.34 -3.92 -23.20
CA LEU A 18 19.83 -5.28 -22.93
C LEU A 18 18.72 -6.21 -22.47
N LEU A 19 17.85 -5.75 -21.54
CA LEU A 19 16.72 -6.54 -21.09
C LEU A 19 15.73 -6.82 -22.23
N HIS A 20 15.45 -5.81 -23.04
CA HIS A 20 14.59 -5.97 -24.21
C HIS A 20 15.09 -7.06 -25.17
N ASP A 21 16.40 -7.12 -25.41
CA ASP A 21 16.97 -8.01 -26.42
C ASP A 21 17.28 -9.42 -25.87
N TYR A 22 17.63 -9.54 -24.58
CA TYR A 22 18.03 -10.81 -23.96
C TYR A 22 16.95 -11.44 -23.09
N HIS A 23 16.05 -10.64 -22.49
CA HIS A 23 15.03 -11.06 -21.52
C HIS A 23 13.69 -10.41 -21.80
N ARG A 24 13.12 -10.74 -22.95
CA ARG A 24 11.91 -10.07 -23.49
C ARG A 24 10.71 -10.18 -22.56
N GLU A 25 10.55 -11.31 -21.90
CA GLU A 25 9.44 -11.55 -20.97
C GLU A 25 9.55 -10.64 -19.75
N LEU A 26 10.74 -10.60 -19.15
CA LEU A 26 11.03 -9.71 -18.02
C LEU A 26 10.90 -8.23 -18.40
N TYR A 27 11.39 -7.86 -19.60
CA TYR A 27 11.24 -6.50 -20.10
C TYR A 27 9.77 -6.10 -20.24
N ASN A 28 8.94 -6.94 -20.86
CA ASN A 28 7.52 -6.67 -21.03
C ASN A 28 6.80 -6.57 -19.68
N HIS A 29 7.13 -7.43 -18.73
CA HIS A 29 6.59 -7.39 -17.37
C HIS A 29 6.94 -6.09 -16.65
N PHE A 30 8.16 -5.60 -16.79
CA PHE A 30 8.57 -4.30 -16.23
C PHE A 30 7.84 -3.13 -16.90
N GLU A 31 7.66 -3.15 -18.20
CA GLU A 31 6.89 -2.13 -18.93
C GLU A 31 5.41 -2.11 -18.52
N GLU A 32 4.78 -3.28 -18.35
CA GLU A 32 3.38 -3.43 -17.94
C GLU A 32 3.15 -2.84 -16.54
N HIS A 33 4.12 -3.01 -15.65
CA HIS A 33 4.05 -2.51 -14.28
C HIS A 33 4.76 -1.16 -14.06
N GLU A 34 5.17 -0.46 -15.10
CA GLU A 34 5.87 0.84 -15.06
C GLU A 34 7.17 0.81 -14.24
N ILE A 35 7.89 -0.32 -14.25
CA ILE A 35 9.17 -0.51 -13.56
C ILE A 35 10.33 -0.04 -14.45
N CYS A 36 10.79 1.17 -14.25
CA CYS A 36 11.97 1.68 -14.98
C CYS A 36 13.29 1.27 -14.30
N PRO A 37 14.37 1.05 -15.07
CA PRO A 37 15.68 0.65 -14.53
C PRO A 37 16.25 1.61 -13.46
N SER A 38 15.89 2.88 -13.51
CA SER A 38 16.31 3.87 -12.51
C SER A 38 15.80 3.59 -11.10
N LEU A 39 14.69 2.84 -10.94
CA LEU A 39 14.11 2.52 -9.64
C LEU A 39 14.94 1.49 -8.84
N TYR A 40 15.57 0.55 -9.54
CA TYR A 40 16.28 -0.55 -8.90
C TYR A 40 17.76 -0.58 -9.24
N ALA A 41 18.16 -0.32 -10.49
CA ALA A 41 19.53 -0.46 -10.95
C ALA A 41 20.41 0.77 -10.70
N ALA A 42 19.84 1.98 -10.58
CA ALA A 42 20.65 3.16 -10.33
C ALA A 42 21.54 3.07 -9.07
N PRO A 43 21.05 2.56 -7.90
CA PRO A 43 21.91 2.32 -6.74
C PRO A 43 23.03 1.32 -7.03
N TRP A 44 22.78 0.26 -7.81
CA TRP A 44 23.77 -0.75 -8.18
C TRP A 44 24.91 -0.14 -8.97
N PHE A 45 24.59 0.66 -9.98
CA PHE A 45 25.57 1.31 -10.84
C PHE A 45 26.37 2.39 -10.11
N LEU A 46 25.70 3.23 -9.32
CA LEU A 46 26.34 4.32 -8.56
C LEU A 46 27.31 3.82 -7.48
N THR A 47 27.04 2.66 -6.88
CA THR A 47 27.82 2.12 -5.77
C THR A 47 28.57 0.84 -6.11
N LEU A 48 28.59 0.44 -7.37
CA LEU A 48 29.14 -0.86 -7.79
C LEU A 48 28.59 -2.01 -6.92
N PHE A 49 27.27 -2.03 -6.74
CA PHE A 49 26.52 -2.97 -5.91
C PHE A 49 26.80 -2.91 -4.40
N ALA A 50 27.74 -2.11 -3.93
CA ALA A 50 28.19 -2.08 -2.53
C ALA A 50 27.10 -1.66 -1.53
N SER A 51 26.08 -0.91 -1.96
CA SER A 51 25.01 -0.46 -1.08
C SER A 51 23.99 -1.53 -0.68
N GLN A 52 23.89 -2.60 -1.44
CA GLN A 52 22.78 -3.56 -1.28
C GLN A 52 23.23 -5.03 -1.22
N PHE A 53 24.40 -5.36 -1.79
CA PHE A 53 24.85 -6.73 -1.91
C PHE A 53 25.92 -7.12 -0.88
N PRO A 54 26.08 -8.43 -0.58
CA PRO A 54 27.08 -8.93 0.34
C PRO A 54 28.50 -8.57 -0.09
N LEU A 55 29.36 -8.20 0.88
CA LEU A 55 30.74 -7.76 0.62
C LEU A 55 31.56 -8.79 -0.18
N GLY A 56 31.37 -10.09 0.06
CA GLY A 56 32.05 -11.15 -0.69
C GLY A 56 31.71 -11.16 -2.18
N PHE A 57 30.47 -10.83 -2.54
CA PHE A 57 30.03 -10.67 -3.92
C PHE A 57 30.58 -9.38 -4.53
N VAL A 58 30.49 -8.29 -3.81
CA VAL A 58 30.98 -6.98 -4.24
C VAL A 58 32.47 -7.01 -4.55
N SER A 59 33.27 -7.66 -3.73
CA SER A 59 34.72 -7.79 -3.98
C SER A 59 35.02 -8.46 -5.33
N ARG A 60 34.25 -9.49 -5.71
CA ARG A 60 34.37 -10.16 -7.01
C ARG A 60 33.95 -9.26 -8.17
N ILE A 61 32.90 -8.44 -7.97
CA ILE A 61 32.48 -7.44 -8.97
C ILE A 61 33.61 -6.44 -9.21
N PHE A 62 34.29 -5.96 -8.18
CA PHE A 62 35.45 -5.08 -8.32
C PHE A 62 36.56 -5.73 -9.14
N ASP A 63 36.87 -7.01 -8.90
CA ASP A 63 37.87 -7.74 -9.70
C ASP A 63 37.50 -7.73 -11.19
N PHE A 64 36.22 -7.91 -11.54
CA PHE A 64 35.75 -7.82 -12.93
C PHE A 64 35.79 -6.41 -13.49
N VAL A 65 35.39 -5.41 -12.71
CA VAL A 65 35.45 -4.01 -13.14
C VAL A 65 36.90 -3.59 -13.43
N PHE A 66 37.84 -4.04 -12.63
CA PHE A 66 39.28 -3.76 -12.89
C PHE A 66 39.80 -4.52 -14.10
N ALA A 67 39.29 -5.71 -14.39
CA ALA A 67 39.74 -6.53 -15.51
C ALA A 67 39.07 -6.16 -16.85
N GLN A 68 37.79 -5.86 -16.85
CA GLN A 68 36.93 -5.70 -18.03
C GLN A 68 36.33 -4.28 -18.17
N GLY A 69 36.54 -3.41 -17.19
CA GLY A 69 35.96 -2.06 -17.17
C GLY A 69 34.47 -2.04 -16.75
N THR A 70 33.80 -0.94 -17.08
CA THR A 70 32.41 -0.69 -16.68
C THR A 70 31.40 -1.65 -17.30
N GLU A 71 31.76 -2.36 -18.36
CA GLU A 71 30.92 -3.39 -18.99
C GLU A 71 30.53 -4.49 -17.98
N ALA A 72 31.44 -4.82 -17.05
CA ALA A 72 31.21 -5.82 -16.01
C ALA A 72 29.96 -5.50 -15.17
N ILE A 73 29.65 -4.23 -14.94
CA ILE A 73 28.48 -3.81 -14.17
C ILE A 73 27.17 -4.25 -14.85
N PHE A 74 27.09 -4.06 -16.17
CA PHE A 74 25.95 -4.48 -16.98
C PHE A 74 25.79 -6.00 -17.01
N LYS A 75 26.91 -6.72 -17.18
CA LYS A 75 26.92 -8.19 -17.17
C LYS A 75 26.37 -8.73 -15.84
N VAL A 76 26.83 -8.18 -14.73
CA VAL A 76 26.36 -8.56 -13.38
C VAL A 76 24.87 -8.25 -13.24
N ALA A 77 24.43 -7.04 -13.59
CA ALA A 77 23.02 -6.65 -13.50
C ALA A 77 22.13 -7.59 -14.33
N LEU A 78 22.53 -7.87 -15.58
CA LEU A 78 21.78 -8.74 -16.47
C LEU A 78 21.73 -10.19 -15.95
N CYS A 79 22.83 -10.73 -15.47
CA CYS A 79 22.89 -12.09 -14.89
C CYS A 79 22.06 -12.22 -13.62
N LEU A 80 22.04 -11.19 -12.77
CA LEU A 80 21.19 -11.17 -11.57
C LEU A 80 19.71 -11.20 -11.93
N LEU A 81 19.28 -10.33 -12.83
CA LEU A 81 17.91 -10.26 -13.28
C LEU A 81 17.47 -11.54 -13.99
N SER A 82 18.33 -12.08 -14.88
CA SER A 82 18.10 -13.36 -15.56
C SER A 82 17.96 -14.54 -14.61
N SER A 83 18.74 -14.56 -13.53
CA SER A 83 18.68 -15.68 -12.57
C SER A 83 17.42 -15.67 -11.71
N HIS A 84 16.73 -14.53 -11.62
CA HIS A 84 15.50 -14.32 -10.83
C HIS A 84 14.30 -13.99 -11.72
N GLU A 85 14.42 -14.14 -13.04
CA GLU A 85 13.38 -13.78 -14.02
C GLU A 85 12.03 -14.44 -13.69
N GLY A 86 12.02 -15.77 -13.42
CA GLY A 86 10.80 -16.49 -13.09
C GLY A 86 10.10 -15.94 -11.83
N GLU A 87 10.88 -15.69 -10.78
CA GLU A 87 10.34 -15.20 -9.51
C GLU A 87 9.86 -13.74 -9.62
N ILE A 88 10.52 -12.92 -10.45
CA ILE A 88 10.11 -11.51 -10.69
C ILE A 88 8.82 -11.48 -11.51
N VAL A 89 8.68 -12.33 -12.51
CA VAL A 89 7.49 -12.41 -13.38
C VAL A 89 6.27 -12.96 -12.60
N GLU A 90 6.49 -13.76 -11.56
CA GLU A 90 5.42 -14.19 -10.64
C GLU A 90 4.94 -13.09 -9.68
N CYS A 91 5.67 -11.99 -9.54
CA CYS A 91 5.26 -10.86 -8.69
C CYS A 91 4.17 -10.04 -9.39
N ASP A 92 3.01 -9.94 -8.78
CA ASP A 92 1.90 -9.10 -9.26
C ASP A 92 1.99 -7.68 -8.70
N GLY A 93 2.13 -6.72 -9.62
CA GLY A 93 2.04 -5.29 -9.30
C GLY A 93 3.34 -4.62 -8.89
N PHE A 94 3.34 -3.29 -9.06
CA PHE A 94 4.49 -2.40 -8.86
C PHE A 94 5.21 -2.60 -7.52
N GLU A 95 4.45 -2.58 -6.41
CA GLU A 95 5.04 -2.63 -5.06
C GLU A 95 5.74 -3.97 -4.79
N SER A 96 5.14 -5.07 -5.22
CA SER A 96 5.66 -6.42 -5.04
C SER A 96 6.97 -6.61 -5.81
N ILE A 97 7.03 -6.16 -7.07
CA ILE A 97 8.23 -6.22 -7.91
C ILE A 97 9.36 -5.37 -7.31
N VAL A 98 9.05 -4.12 -6.91
CA VAL A 98 10.06 -3.21 -6.33
C VAL A 98 10.59 -3.74 -4.99
N ASP A 99 9.72 -4.31 -4.16
CA ASP A 99 10.14 -4.92 -2.90
C ASP A 99 11.04 -6.13 -3.15
N TYR A 100 10.68 -7.02 -4.08
CA TYR A 100 11.51 -8.15 -4.48
C TYR A 100 12.92 -7.71 -4.93
N LEU A 101 12.99 -6.72 -5.82
CA LEU A 101 14.25 -6.21 -6.37
C LEU A 101 15.15 -5.53 -5.32
N LYS A 102 14.56 -4.95 -4.27
CA LYS A 102 15.30 -4.25 -3.21
C LYS A 102 15.64 -5.11 -2.00
N THR A 103 14.81 -6.08 -1.67
CA THR A 103 14.95 -6.87 -0.44
C THR A 103 15.35 -8.30 -0.69
N THR A 104 14.76 -8.98 -1.67
CA THR A 104 14.95 -10.40 -1.92
C THR A 104 16.15 -10.65 -2.83
N LEU A 105 16.22 -9.97 -3.95
CA LEU A 105 17.29 -10.18 -4.95
C LEU A 105 18.70 -9.94 -4.40
N PRO A 106 18.98 -8.95 -3.52
CA PRO A 106 20.31 -8.79 -2.94
C PRO A 106 20.74 -9.89 -1.97
N ASN A 107 19.80 -10.68 -1.44
CA ASN A 107 20.08 -11.75 -0.47
C ASN A 107 20.56 -13.04 -1.15
N LEU A 108 21.68 -12.95 -1.85
CA LEU A 108 22.26 -14.06 -2.60
C LEU A 108 22.89 -15.11 -1.70
N THR A 109 22.62 -16.36 -1.98
CA THR A 109 23.37 -17.49 -1.42
C THR A 109 24.76 -17.59 -2.04
N GLN A 110 25.72 -18.26 -1.37
CA GLN A 110 27.05 -18.47 -1.90
C GLN A 110 27.02 -19.14 -3.29
N THR A 111 26.13 -20.10 -3.48
CA THR A 111 25.99 -20.82 -4.77
C THR A 111 25.48 -19.89 -5.87
N GLN A 112 24.50 -19.04 -5.58
CA GLN A 112 23.98 -18.06 -6.53
C GLN A 112 25.06 -17.03 -6.91
N MET A 113 25.85 -16.56 -5.96
CA MET A 113 26.97 -15.66 -6.22
C MET A 113 27.99 -16.30 -7.18
N GLU A 114 28.40 -17.55 -6.94
CA GLU A 114 29.35 -18.28 -7.79
C GLU A 114 28.79 -18.52 -9.20
N GLN A 115 27.52 -18.89 -9.31
CA GLN A 115 26.83 -19.06 -10.59
C GLN A 115 26.73 -17.75 -11.38
N THR A 116 26.40 -16.64 -10.71
CA THR A 116 26.35 -15.32 -11.35
C THR A 116 27.71 -14.92 -11.88
N ILE A 117 28.74 -15.09 -11.07
CA ILE A 117 30.15 -14.83 -11.47
C ILE A 117 30.58 -15.69 -12.69
N ALA A 118 30.25 -16.96 -12.71
CA ALA A 118 30.54 -17.83 -13.85
C ALA A 118 29.86 -17.36 -15.14
N LYS A 119 28.56 -17.01 -15.08
CA LYS A 119 27.82 -16.47 -16.22
C LYS A 119 28.39 -15.15 -16.74
N VAL A 120 28.80 -14.25 -15.83
CA VAL A 120 29.41 -12.95 -16.18
C VAL A 120 30.68 -13.14 -17.00
N MET A 121 31.48 -14.19 -16.69
CA MET A 121 32.72 -14.51 -17.43
C MET A 121 32.47 -14.94 -18.87
N GLU A 122 31.37 -15.62 -19.13
CA GLU A 122 31.02 -16.17 -20.44
C GLU A 122 30.32 -15.17 -21.35
N MET A 123 29.81 -14.06 -20.77
CA MET A 123 29.01 -13.08 -21.49
C MET A 123 29.87 -12.03 -22.21
N ASP A 124 29.56 -11.80 -23.49
CA ASP A 124 30.15 -10.72 -24.29
C ASP A 124 29.00 -9.79 -24.80
N ILE A 125 28.96 -8.58 -24.29
CA ILE A 125 27.95 -7.56 -24.64
C ILE A 125 28.58 -6.23 -25.10
N SER A 126 29.90 -6.20 -25.31
CA SER A 126 30.63 -4.97 -25.64
C SER A 126 30.07 -4.26 -26.86
N LYS A 127 29.76 -5.02 -27.91
CA LYS A 127 29.25 -4.46 -29.17
C LYS A 127 27.85 -3.87 -28.99
N GLN A 128 27.02 -4.57 -28.25
CA GLN A 128 25.64 -4.12 -27.95
C GLN A 128 25.65 -2.84 -27.10
N LEU A 129 26.45 -2.81 -26.07
CA LEU A 129 26.58 -1.61 -25.21
C LEU A 129 27.00 -0.39 -26.01
N HIS A 130 28.01 -0.54 -26.87
CA HIS A 130 28.43 0.54 -27.73
C HIS A 130 27.33 0.96 -28.73
N ALA A 131 26.62 0.00 -29.32
CA ALA A 131 25.53 0.30 -30.24
C ALA A 131 24.40 1.08 -29.54
N TYR A 132 24.01 0.68 -28.31
CA TYR A 132 22.97 1.38 -27.52
C TYR A 132 23.42 2.76 -27.02
N GLU A 133 24.71 2.95 -26.75
CA GLU A 133 25.27 4.26 -26.43
C GLU A 133 25.13 5.23 -27.61
N VAL A 134 25.50 4.77 -28.81
CA VAL A 134 25.34 5.55 -30.04
C VAL A 134 23.86 5.84 -30.32
N GLU A 135 22.99 4.82 -30.21
CA GLU A 135 21.54 4.97 -30.36
C GLU A 135 20.97 6.04 -29.41
N TYR A 136 21.37 6.00 -28.14
CA TYR A 136 20.94 6.98 -27.17
C TYR A 136 21.34 8.41 -27.53
N HIS A 137 22.58 8.60 -27.97
CA HIS A 137 23.07 9.93 -28.38
C HIS A 137 22.36 10.43 -29.63
N VAL A 138 22.12 9.57 -30.62
CA VAL A 138 21.35 9.95 -31.81
C VAL A 138 19.93 10.38 -31.43
N LEU A 139 19.24 9.62 -30.58
CA LEU A 139 17.92 9.98 -30.10
C LEU A 139 17.91 11.30 -29.32
N GLN A 140 18.95 11.57 -28.52
CA GLN A 140 19.09 12.84 -27.82
C GLN A 140 19.31 14.00 -28.78
N ASP A 141 20.19 13.82 -29.78
CA ASP A 141 20.46 14.86 -30.79
C ASP A 141 19.20 15.15 -31.61
N GLU A 142 18.46 14.13 -32.04
CA GLU A 142 17.15 14.29 -32.70
C GLU A 142 16.14 15.06 -31.85
N MET A 143 16.09 14.79 -30.54
CA MET A 143 15.21 15.53 -29.62
C MET A 143 15.64 17.00 -29.44
N ILE A 144 16.96 17.28 -29.50
CA ILE A 144 17.50 18.63 -29.40
C ILE A 144 17.27 19.38 -30.72
N GLU A 145 17.49 18.73 -31.89
CA GLU A 145 17.27 19.32 -33.22
C GLU A 145 15.79 19.59 -33.51
N ALA A 146 14.90 18.72 -32.98
CA ALA A 146 13.45 18.93 -33.08
C ALA A 146 13.01 20.23 -32.40
N GLY A 147 13.87 20.81 -31.52
CA GLY A 147 13.62 22.03 -30.79
C GLY A 147 12.37 21.94 -29.90
N PRO A 148 12.14 22.82 -28.95
CA PRO A 148 10.86 22.90 -28.31
C PRO A 148 9.83 23.25 -29.38
N LEU A 149 8.90 22.31 -29.65
CA LEU A 149 7.74 22.57 -30.48
C LEU A 149 7.12 23.89 -30.00
N PRO A 150 6.72 24.81 -30.91
CA PRO A 150 6.15 26.12 -30.54
C PRO A 150 4.96 26.04 -29.57
N ASP A 151 4.41 24.84 -29.39
CA ASP A 151 3.25 24.53 -28.53
C ASP A 151 3.65 23.98 -27.15
N ASP A 152 4.93 23.70 -26.88
CA ASP A 152 5.37 23.12 -25.61
C ASP A 152 5.25 24.11 -24.44
N SER A 153 5.37 25.41 -24.68
CA SER A 153 5.16 26.43 -23.64
C SER A 153 3.72 26.46 -23.16
N ASP A 154 2.76 26.40 -24.08
CA ASP A 154 1.34 26.35 -23.76
C ASP A 154 0.95 25.00 -23.13
N ARG A 155 1.61 23.94 -23.53
CA ARG A 155 1.42 22.59 -22.99
C ARG A 155 1.98 22.48 -21.56
N LEU A 156 3.14 23.02 -21.30
CA LEU A 156 3.74 23.12 -19.96
C LEU A 156 2.83 23.93 -19.02
N GLU A 157 2.36 25.11 -19.47
CA GLU A 157 1.46 25.93 -18.67
C GLU A 157 0.14 25.23 -18.38
N LYS A 158 -0.42 24.48 -19.32
CA LYS A 158 -1.62 23.65 -19.11
C LYS A 158 -1.35 22.54 -18.11
N LEU A 159 -0.22 21.84 -18.23
CA LEU A 159 0.17 20.76 -17.32
C LEU A 159 0.42 21.28 -15.89
N GLU A 160 1.06 22.45 -15.74
CA GLU A 160 1.25 23.08 -14.44
C GLU A 160 -0.07 23.52 -13.80
N LYS A 161 -0.98 24.09 -14.58
CA LYS A 161 -2.34 24.42 -14.12
C LYS A 161 -3.11 23.18 -13.68
N THR A 162 -3.02 22.10 -14.47
CA THR A 162 -3.66 20.83 -14.12
C THR A 162 -3.07 20.21 -12.86
N ASN A 163 -1.74 20.26 -12.72
CA ASN A 163 -1.05 19.74 -11.54
C ASN A 163 -1.41 20.51 -10.27
N THR A 164 -1.48 21.84 -10.36
CA THR A 164 -1.91 22.68 -9.22
C THR A 164 -3.37 22.43 -8.85
N GLN A 165 -4.23 22.22 -9.84
CA GLN A 165 -5.63 21.87 -9.61
C GLN A 165 -5.79 20.50 -8.96
N LEU A 166 -5.06 19.49 -9.45
CA LEU A 166 -5.05 18.14 -8.87
C LEU A 166 -4.50 18.14 -7.44
N LYS A 167 -3.44 18.89 -7.16
CA LYS A 167 -2.92 19.06 -5.79
C LYS A 167 -3.97 19.65 -4.85
N LYS A 168 -4.72 20.67 -5.32
CA LYS A 168 -5.82 21.25 -4.53
C LYS A 168 -6.94 20.24 -4.27
N GLN A 169 -7.35 19.49 -5.31
CA GLN A 169 -8.35 18.44 -5.14
C GLN A 169 -7.91 17.34 -4.17
N ASN A 170 -6.64 16.94 -4.24
CA ASN A 170 -6.08 15.97 -3.29
C ASN A 170 -6.12 16.49 -1.85
N MET A 171 -5.81 17.78 -1.63
CA MET A 171 -5.89 18.41 -0.32
C MET A 171 -7.33 18.38 0.21
N ASP A 172 -8.30 18.81 -0.62
CA ASP A 172 -9.73 18.81 -0.29
C ASP A 172 -10.26 17.40 0.03
N LEU A 173 -9.78 16.39 -0.71
CA LEU A 173 -10.13 14.99 -0.47
C LEU A 173 -9.55 14.47 0.86
N LEU A 174 -8.31 14.82 1.17
CA LEU A 174 -7.68 14.47 2.45
C LEU A 174 -8.43 15.08 3.64
N GLU A 175 -8.84 16.34 3.55
CA GLU A 175 -9.64 16.99 4.59
C GLU A 175 -11.00 16.31 4.78
N LYS A 176 -11.68 15.96 3.68
CA LYS A 176 -12.96 15.22 3.74
C LYS A 176 -12.79 13.84 4.34
N LEU A 177 -11.71 13.16 4.01
CA LEU A 177 -11.39 11.84 4.55
C LEU A 177 -11.09 11.93 6.06
N GLN A 178 -10.35 12.94 6.48
CA GLN A 178 -10.07 13.17 7.90
C GLN A 178 -11.35 13.52 8.69
N ALA A 179 -12.21 14.37 8.14
CA ALA A 179 -13.50 14.68 8.75
C ALA A 179 -14.42 13.44 8.82
N ALA A 180 -14.43 12.60 7.78
CA ALA A 180 -15.18 11.36 7.79
C ALA A 180 -14.67 10.38 8.84
N ARG A 181 -13.35 10.23 8.99
CA ARG A 181 -12.75 9.39 10.04
C ARG A 181 -13.11 9.86 11.44
N GLN A 182 -13.09 11.17 11.68
CA GLN A 182 -13.53 11.73 12.97
C GLN A 182 -15.00 11.43 13.26
N LYS A 183 -15.88 11.54 12.25
CA LYS A 183 -17.30 11.19 12.40
C LYS A 183 -17.50 9.70 12.72
N ILE A 184 -16.76 8.83 12.06
CA ILE A 184 -16.79 7.38 12.33
C ILE A 184 -16.40 7.14 13.78
N GLN A 185 -15.31 7.70 14.25
CA GLN A 185 -14.84 7.54 15.63
C GLN A 185 -15.85 8.04 16.65
N THR A 186 -16.50 9.18 16.40
CA THR A 186 -17.56 9.70 17.28
C THR A 186 -18.80 8.83 17.29
N LEU A 187 -19.17 8.24 16.16
CA LEU A 187 -20.28 7.29 16.07
C LEU A 187 -19.98 5.98 16.78
N GLU A 188 -18.77 5.47 16.64
CA GLU A 188 -18.32 4.24 17.33
C GLU A 188 -18.36 4.41 18.84
N THR A 189 -17.82 5.52 19.37
CA THR A 189 -17.88 5.82 20.81
C THR A 189 -19.32 5.99 21.30
N SER A 190 -20.18 6.63 20.51
CA SER A 190 -21.61 6.74 20.82
C SER A 190 -22.30 5.37 20.85
N MET A 191 -22.01 4.51 19.88
CA MET A 191 -22.56 3.15 19.82
C MET A 191 -22.13 2.32 21.03
N GLU A 192 -20.86 2.39 21.43
CA GLU A 192 -20.37 1.72 22.64
C GLU A 192 -21.10 2.20 23.91
N THR A 193 -21.34 3.51 24.04
CA THR A 193 -22.09 4.05 25.17
C THR A 193 -23.54 3.58 25.18
N PHE A 194 -24.19 3.47 24.01
CA PHE A 194 -25.54 2.93 23.90
C PHE A 194 -25.60 1.46 24.27
N LEU A 195 -24.66 0.64 23.78
CA LEU A 195 -24.58 -0.80 24.12
C LEU A 195 -24.34 -1.01 25.62
N SER A 196 -23.50 -0.17 26.25
CA SER A 196 -23.29 -0.21 27.70
C SER A 196 -24.56 0.11 28.48
N ARG A 197 -25.32 1.14 28.03
CA ARG A 197 -26.61 1.50 28.65
C ARG A 197 -27.64 0.39 28.47
N GLU A 198 -27.70 -0.18 27.26
CA GLU A 198 -28.60 -1.30 26.97
C GLU A 198 -28.31 -2.51 27.88
N SER A 199 -27.02 -2.85 28.04
CA SER A 199 -26.60 -3.93 28.93
C SER A 199 -27.03 -3.68 30.38
N LYS A 200 -26.83 -2.44 30.88
CA LYS A 200 -27.26 -2.07 32.24
C LYS A 200 -28.79 -2.14 32.38
N MET A 201 -29.55 -1.68 31.40
CA MET A 201 -31.01 -1.80 31.42
C MET A 201 -31.48 -3.24 31.41
N LYS A 202 -30.88 -4.08 30.57
CA LYS A 202 -31.19 -5.53 30.56
C LYS A 202 -30.90 -6.19 31.90
N HIS A 203 -29.82 -5.83 32.57
CA HIS A 203 -29.51 -6.34 33.88
C HIS A 203 -30.55 -5.89 34.91
N MET A 204 -30.93 -4.61 34.91
CA MET A 204 -31.96 -4.05 35.79
C MET A 204 -33.32 -4.71 35.58
N ILE A 205 -33.72 -4.93 34.32
CA ILE A 205 -34.98 -5.64 33.99
C ILE A 205 -34.96 -7.08 34.60
N ARG A 206 -33.87 -7.82 34.41
CA ARG A 206 -33.72 -9.16 34.99
C ARG A 206 -33.79 -9.16 36.51
N SER A 207 -33.18 -8.16 37.18
CA SER A 207 -33.25 -8.01 38.64
C SER A 207 -34.69 -7.75 39.10
N LEU A 208 -35.39 -6.83 38.45
CA LEU A 208 -36.78 -6.51 38.77
C LEU A 208 -37.74 -7.71 38.49
N GLU A 209 -37.49 -8.48 37.44
CA GLU A 209 -38.25 -9.70 37.16
C GLU A 209 -38.04 -10.75 38.25
N GLN A 210 -36.81 -10.91 38.76
CA GLN A 210 -36.51 -11.81 39.88
C GLN A 210 -37.17 -11.35 41.18
N GLU A 211 -37.13 -10.06 41.50
CA GLU A 211 -37.82 -9.48 42.66
C GLU A 211 -39.35 -9.69 42.55
N LYS A 212 -39.90 -9.40 41.36
CA LYS A 212 -41.33 -9.64 41.11
C LYS A 212 -41.71 -11.11 41.34
N ALA A 213 -40.91 -12.04 40.83
CA ALA A 213 -41.16 -13.47 41.01
C ALA A 213 -41.02 -13.88 42.48
N ALA A 214 -40.10 -13.32 43.24
CA ALA A 214 -39.93 -13.55 44.67
C ALA A 214 -41.13 -13.02 45.46
N HIS A 215 -41.59 -11.81 45.15
CA HIS A 215 -42.79 -11.23 45.78
C HIS A 215 -44.05 -12.02 45.46
N GLN A 216 -44.19 -12.47 44.18
CA GLN A 216 -45.30 -13.32 43.77
C GLN A 216 -45.38 -14.62 44.60
N LYS A 217 -44.23 -15.31 44.77
CA LYS A 217 -44.13 -16.48 45.63
C LYS A 217 -44.49 -16.20 47.09
N THR A 218 -44.09 -15.03 47.59
CA THR A 218 -44.40 -14.63 48.96
C THR A 218 -45.89 -14.36 49.15
N ILE A 219 -46.54 -13.69 48.20
CA ILE A 219 -47.98 -13.45 48.17
C ILE A 219 -48.73 -14.79 48.12
N GLU A 220 -48.27 -15.73 47.33
CA GLU A 220 -48.90 -17.05 47.18
C GLU A 220 -48.79 -17.86 48.49
N ARG A 221 -47.63 -17.80 49.17
CA ARG A 221 -47.44 -18.39 50.51
C ARG A 221 -48.39 -17.77 51.54
N MET A 222 -48.48 -16.42 51.56
CA MET A 222 -49.37 -15.71 52.47
C MET A 222 -50.86 -16.07 52.21
N ARG A 223 -51.28 -16.24 50.95
CA ARG A 223 -52.62 -16.67 50.58
C ARG A 223 -52.93 -18.09 51.10
N LEU A 224 -51.95 -18.98 51.08
CA LEU A 224 -52.12 -20.34 51.60
C LEU A 224 -52.18 -20.37 53.15
N CYS A 225 -51.61 -19.36 53.85
CA CYS A 225 -51.60 -19.27 55.27
C CYS A 225 -52.86 -18.56 55.90
N VAL A 226 -53.69 -17.92 55.05
CA VAL A 226 -54.85 -17.21 55.47
C VAL A 226 -56.04 -18.21 55.45
N PRO A 227 -56.73 -18.47 56.55
CA PRO A 227 -57.92 -19.36 56.61
C PRO A 227 -59.02 -18.82 55.68
N PRO A 228 -59.82 -19.71 55.02
CA PRO A 228 -60.83 -19.28 54.05
C PRO A 228 -61.99 -18.42 54.62
N ASP A 229 -62.16 -18.34 55.93
CA ASP A 229 -63.19 -17.58 56.57
C ASP A 229 -62.93 -16.09 56.82
N THR A 230 -61.79 -15.55 56.46
CA THR A 230 -61.44 -14.15 56.67
C THR A 230 -61.44 -13.32 55.40
N LEU A 231 -61.87 -13.82 54.27
CA LEU A 231 -61.88 -13.16 52.96
C LEU A 231 -63.29 -12.68 52.55
N THR A 232 -64.14 -12.21 53.49
CA THR A 232 -65.30 -11.46 53.17
C THR A 232 -65.03 -9.99 53.40
N ASP A 233 -65.20 -9.17 52.32
CA ASP A 233 -65.27 -7.73 52.29
C ASP A 233 -63.93 -6.95 52.36
N VAL A 234 -63.11 -7.16 51.33
CA VAL A 234 -62.31 -6.03 50.82
C VAL A 234 -62.60 -5.84 49.34
N GLU A 235 -63.46 -4.87 49.03
CA GLU A 235 -63.68 -4.38 47.68
C GLU A 235 -62.35 -3.98 47.06
N MET A 236 -61.92 -4.78 46.09
CA MET A 236 -60.76 -4.47 45.27
C MET A 236 -61.13 -3.30 44.33
N THR A 237 -60.83 -2.13 44.74
CA THR A 237 -60.79 -0.96 43.83
C THR A 237 -59.80 -1.28 42.71
N GLN A 238 -60.33 -1.66 41.54
CA GLN A 238 -59.54 -1.84 40.34
C GLN A 238 -58.88 -0.52 39.95
N ILE A 239 -57.60 -0.39 40.20
CA ILE A 239 -56.79 0.65 39.59
C ILE A 239 -56.66 0.26 38.10
N LYS A 240 -57.56 0.87 37.28
CA LYS A 240 -57.44 0.80 35.81
C LYS A 240 -56.16 1.55 35.39
N THR A 241 -55.10 0.83 35.17
CA THR A 241 -53.95 1.37 34.41
C THR A 241 -54.39 1.43 32.94
N GLY A 242 -54.83 2.62 32.51
CA GLY A 242 -55.12 2.88 31.10
C GLY A 242 -53.83 2.96 30.30
N PRO A 243 -53.79 2.40 29.09
CA PRO A 243 -52.68 2.59 28.17
C PRO A 243 -52.84 3.94 27.45
N ASN A 244 -51.68 4.61 27.24
CA ASN A 244 -51.52 5.75 26.35
C ASN A 244 -51.56 7.16 26.91
N GLY A 245 -50.39 7.59 27.37
CA GLY A 245 -50.03 9.01 27.31
C GLY A 245 -49.23 9.29 26.03
N LYS A 246 -49.87 9.77 24.96
CA LYS A 246 -49.18 10.31 23.79
C LYS A 246 -48.45 11.60 24.18
N ALA A 247 -47.15 11.59 24.22
CA ALA A 247 -46.35 12.80 24.27
C ALA A 247 -46.44 13.53 22.92
N LYS A 248 -47.09 14.67 22.90
CA LYS A 248 -47.04 15.61 21.77
C LYS A 248 -45.70 16.33 21.78
N THR A 249 -44.86 16.05 20.80
CA THR A 249 -43.70 16.88 20.48
C THR A 249 -44.16 18.16 19.85
N ALA A 250 -43.97 19.28 20.54
CA ALA A 250 -44.13 20.62 19.98
C ALA A 250 -42.88 20.97 19.17
N ALA A 251 -43.02 21.06 17.88
CA ALA A 251 -42.07 21.67 16.99
C ALA A 251 -41.99 23.19 17.24
N LYS A 252 -40.79 23.71 17.45
CA LYS A 252 -40.48 25.13 17.38
C LYS A 252 -39.42 25.36 16.30
N LYS A 253 -39.89 25.99 15.20
CA LYS A 253 -39.08 26.73 14.23
C LYS A 253 -38.97 28.18 14.75
N PRO A 254 -38.03 28.99 14.26
CA PRO A 254 -37.24 29.00 13.03
C PRO A 254 -35.77 28.68 13.20
#